data_d844dcb5ab8ca940ed4886646890d587
#
_entry.id   d844dcb5ab8ca940ed4886646890d587
#
_cell.length_a   1.000
_cell.length_b   1.000
_cell.length_c   1.000
_cell.angle_alpha   90.00
_cell.angle_beta   90.00
_cell.angle_gamma   90.00
#
_symmetry.space_group_name_H-M   'P 1'
#
loop_
_entity.id
_entity.type
_entity.pdbx_description
1 polymer ?
#
loop_
_entity_poly.entity_id
_entity_poly.type
_entity_poly.pdbx_seq_one_letter_code
_entity_poly.pdbx_strand_id
1 'polypeptide(L)' 'MSHKYEVFVDICEFDAPTSSHSHLHSARYEIDAESKYTANSTARGRAASEYPQATEYDVRVTRVLT' A
#
# COMPACT_ATOMS: atom_id res chain seq x y z
N MET A 1 -6.86 -21.28 -6.67
CA MET A 1 -7.33 -20.27 -7.63
C MET A 1 -7.03 -18.89 -7.12
N SER A 2 -6.64 -17.99 -8.02
CA SER A 2 -6.37 -16.61 -7.60
C SER A 2 -7.64 -15.79 -7.59
N HIS A 3 -7.63 -14.79 -6.74
CA HIS A 3 -8.70 -13.82 -6.59
C HIS A 3 -8.13 -12.43 -6.83
N LYS A 4 -8.98 -11.51 -7.24
CA LYS A 4 -8.58 -10.11 -7.34
C LYS A 4 -9.04 -9.40 -6.07
N TYR A 5 -8.09 -8.78 -5.38
CA TYR A 5 -8.36 -8.05 -4.14
C TYR A 5 -8.21 -6.56 -4.36
N GLU A 6 -9.09 -5.80 -3.71
CA GLU A 6 -8.93 -4.37 -3.63
C GLU A 6 -8.10 -4.06 -2.40
N VAL A 7 -6.98 -3.35 -2.59
CA VAL A 7 -6.05 -3.04 -1.52
C VAL A 7 -5.79 -1.54 -1.51
N PHE A 8 -5.93 -0.93 -0.35
CA PHE A 8 -5.56 0.46 -0.14
C PHE A 8 -4.28 0.53 0.66
N VAL A 9 -3.37 1.39 0.22
CA VAL A 9 -2.12 1.63 0.92
C VAL A 9 -2.06 3.11 1.27
N ASP A 10 -1.99 3.39 2.56
CA ASP A 10 -1.74 4.74 3.04
C ASP A 10 -0.25 4.90 3.23
N ILE A 11 0.31 5.90 2.57
CA ILE A 11 1.75 6.11 2.49
C ILE A 11 2.08 7.42 3.18
N CYS A 12 2.95 7.36 4.17
CA CYS A 12 3.35 8.54 4.93
C CYS A 12 4.80 8.90 4.61
N GLU A 13 5.02 10.14 4.21
CA GLU A 13 6.35 10.67 3.93
C GLU A 13 6.62 11.86 4.83
N PHE A 14 7.83 11.91 5.40
CA PHE A 14 8.30 13.08 6.14
C PHE A 14 9.34 13.79 5.28
N ASP A 15 9.14 15.07 5.03
CA ASP A 15 10.02 15.84 4.14
C ASP A 15 11.38 16.12 4.75
N ALA A 16 11.42 16.39 6.06
CA ALA A 16 12.68 16.72 6.71
C ALA A 16 12.59 16.41 8.20
N PRO A 17 13.74 16.14 8.84
CA PRO A 17 13.75 15.84 10.28
C PRO A 17 13.22 16.98 11.16
N THR A 18 13.35 18.22 10.68
CA THR A 18 12.89 19.39 11.41
C THR A 18 11.49 19.85 11.02
N SER A 19 10.91 19.22 10.00
CA SER A 19 9.60 19.60 9.52
C SER A 19 8.54 18.88 10.32
N SER A 20 7.52 19.61 10.73
CA SER A 20 6.33 19.02 11.31
C SER A 20 5.33 18.58 10.27
N HIS A 21 5.64 18.79 9.00
CA HIS A 21 4.75 18.44 7.91
C HIS A 21 5.03 17.03 7.42
N SER A 22 3.98 16.24 7.33
CA SER A 22 4.03 14.94 6.68
C SER A 22 3.10 14.97 5.49
N HIS A 23 3.49 14.26 4.43
CA HIS A 23 2.65 14.06 3.28
C HIS A 23 2.01 12.68 3.37
N LEU A 24 0.69 12.66 3.29
CA LEU A 24 -0.07 11.42 3.32
C LEU A 24 -0.64 11.18 1.93
N HIS A 25 -0.28 10.06 1.36
CA HIS A 25 -0.79 9.63 0.06
C HIS A 25 -1.62 8.38 0.24
N SER A 26 -2.64 8.22 -0.58
CA SER A 26 -3.41 6.98 -0.61
C SER A 26 -3.35 6.42 -2.03
N ALA A 27 -3.05 5.13 -2.13
CA ALA A 27 -3.02 4.43 -3.40
C ALA A 27 -3.98 3.25 -3.34
N ARG A 28 -4.66 2.99 -4.45
CA ARG A 28 -5.55 1.85 -4.58
C ARG A 28 -4.97 0.90 -5.61
N TYR A 29 -4.90 -0.36 -5.23
CA TYR A 29 -4.39 -1.42 -6.12
C TYR A 29 -5.41 -2.53 -6.27
N GLU A 30 -5.42 -3.14 -7.45
CA GLU A 30 -6.14 -4.37 -7.68
C GLU A 30 -5.08 -5.46 -7.85
N ILE A 31 -5.03 -6.39 -6.92
CA ILE A 31 -3.97 -7.38 -6.83
C ILE A 31 -4.54 -8.78 -7.01
N ASP A 32 -3.99 -9.51 -7.96
CA ASP A 32 -4.32 -10.92 -8.12
C ASP A 32 -3.45 -11.73 -7.15
N ALA A 33 -4.10 -12.49 -6.28
CA ALA A 33 -3.41 -13.28 -5.28
C ALA A 33 -4.27 -14.44 -4.82
N GLU A 34 -3.65 -15.45 -4.24
CA GLU A 34 -4.38 -16.61 -3.73
C GLU A 34 -5.00 -16.34 -2.37
N SER A 35 -4.44 -15.41 -1.62
CA SER A 35 -4.95 -15.05 -0.30
C SER A 35 -4.77 -13.57 -0.05
N LYS A 36 -5.48 -13.06 0.96
CA LYS A 36 -5.34 -11.66 1.36
C LYS A 36 -3.94 -11.34 1.88
N TYR A 37 -3.25 -12.32 2.44
CA TYR A 37 -1.88 -12.13 2.93
C TYR A 37 -0.93 -11.86 1.77
N THR A 38 -1.05 -12.64 0.69
CA THR A 38 -0.26 -12.43 -0.52
C THR A 38 -0.59 -11.08 -1.16
N ALA A 39 -1.89 -10.74 -1.19
CA ALA A 39 -2.32 -9.44 -1.72
C ALA A 39 -1.70 -8.28 -0.93
N ASN A 40 -1.69 -8.40 0.39
CA ASN A 40 -1.09 -7.41 1.27
C ASN A 40 0.40 -7.22 0.97
N SER A 41 1.15 -8.33 0.91
CA SER A 41 2.58 -8.29 0.64
C SER A 41 2.89 -7.71 -0.73
N THR A 42 2.12 -8.09 -1.74
CA THR A 42 2.31 -7.61 -3.10
C THR A 42 2.04 -6.12 -3.19
N ALA A 43 0.96 -5.65 -2.58
CA ALA A 43 0.61 -4.23 -2.58
C ALA A 43 1.68 -3.40 -1.87
N ARG A 44 2.18 -3.91 -0.75
CA ARG A 44 3.26 -3.25 0.00
C ARG A 44 4.51 -3.11 -0.87
N GLY A 45 4.88 -4.18 -1.60
CA GLY A 45 6.01 -4.15 -2.50
C GLY A 45 5.85 -3.14 -3.62
N ARG A 46 4.64 -3.04 -4.19
CA ARG A 46 4.35 -2.05 -5.22
C ARG A 46 4.44 -0.63 -4.68
N ALA A 47 3.87 -0.40 -3.51
CA ALA A 47 3.92 0.91 -2.87
C ALA A 47 5.37 1.31 -2.57
N ALA A 48 6.19 0.39 -2.08
CA ALA A 48 7.58 0.65 -1.81
C ALA A 48 8.36 1.00 -3.08
N SER A 49 8.01 0.38 -4.20
CA SER A 49 8.63 0.67 -5.48
C SER A 49 8.23 2.04 -6.02
N GLU A 50 6.95 2.41 -5.86
CA GLU A 50 6.44 3.68 -6.35
C GLU A 50 6.77 4.86 -5.44
N TYR A 51 6.87 4.61 -4.14
CA TYR A 51 7.14 5.64 -3.12
C TYR A 51 8.33 5.23 -2.26
N PRO A 52 9.54 5.16 -2.84
CA PRO A 52 10.70 4.65 -2.12
C PRO A 52 11.15 5.53 -0.96
N GLN A 53 10.69 6.77 -0.89
CA GLN A 53 11.06 7.71 0.16
C GLN A 53 10.08 7.71 1.33
N ALA A 54 9.03 6.90 1.25
CA ALA A 54 8.04 6.84 2.33
C ALA A 54 8.64 6.22 3.58
N THR A 55 8.22 6.73 4.73
CA THR A 55 8.67 6.24 6.03
C THR A 55 7.76 5.15 6.57
N GLU A 56 6.50 5.18 6.20
CA GLU A 56 5.52 4.20 6.66
C GLU A 56 4.53 3.85 5.57
N TYR A 57 4.09 2.60 5.59
CA TYR A 57 3.03 2.09 4.72
C TYR A 57 1.99 1.40 5.59
N ASP A 58 0.74 1.77 5.41
CA ASP A 58 -0.37 1.09 6.06
C ASP A 58 -1.20 0.41 4.97
N VAL A 59 -1.13 -0.90 4.92
CA VAL A 59 -1.74 -1.69 3.85
C VAL A 59 -3.02 -2.34 4.38
N ARG A 60 -4.12 -2.12 3.67
CA ARG A 60 -5.42 -2.68 4.04
C ARG A 60 -6.06 -3.36 2.85
N VAL A 61 -6.30 -4.65 3.00
CA VAL A 61 -7.08 -5.40 2.02
C VAL A 61 -8.55 -5.20 2.37
N THR A 62 -9.28 -4.53 1.51
CA THR A 62 -10.64 -4.10 1.82
C THR A 62 -11.70 -5.11 1.41
N ARG A 63 -11.50 -5.76 0.25
CA ARG A 63 -12.47 -6.75 -0.22
C ARG A 63 -11.93 -7.56 -1.37
N VAL A 64 -12.61 -8.66 -1.64
CA VAL A 64 -12.37 -9.47 -2.83
C VAL A 64 -13.27 -8.93 -3.94
N LEU A 65 -12.69 -8.68 -5.10
CA LEU A 65 -13.42 -8.15 -6.25
C LEU A 65 -13.96 -9.24 -7.17
N THR A 66 -13.31 -10.41 -7.17
CA THR A 66 -13.76 -11.54 -8.00
C THR A 66 -13.65 -12.86 -7.28
#